data_2ad284a067d34fac070bbc8dc2fdef92
#
_entry.id   2ad284a067d34fac070bbc8dc2fdef92
#
_cell.length_a   1.000
_cell.length_b   1.000
_cell.length_c   1.000
_cell.angle_alpha   90.00
_cell.angle_beta   90.00
_cell.angle_gamma   90.00
#
_symmetry.space_group_name_H-M   'P 1'
#
loop_
_entity.id
_entity.type
_entity.pdbx_description
1 polymer ?
#
loop_
_entity_poly.entity_id
_entity_poly.type
_entity_poly.pdbx_seq_one_letter_code
_entity_poly.pdbx_strand_id
1 'polypeptide(L)'
;MLKNNPFKTHNINYLSPSSINTYISDVPMWVARYLFGIKSGSGAGAIRGIVQEAVLAEKYQTGKFNFNLLEMKFLNMCTEAKIDLEDIKVQKEKKSLENFGKVIDTNFDYKDLQDYQEKVEVQLEDMPIPIMGYIDFRFKDKIVDLKTTTRMLSQPTEAQKRQMAFYSMAYPDN
;
A
#
# COMPACT_ATOMS: atom_id res chain seq x y z
N MET A 1 -14.51 14.41 25.58
CA MET A 1 -15.22 13.65 24.51
C MET A 1 -16.07 14.62 23.71
N LEU A 2 -15.84 14.73 22.40
CA LEU A 2 -16.68 15.52 21.51
C LEU A 2 -18.09 14.91 21.53
N LYS A 3 -19.11 15.69 21.96
CA LYS A 3 -20.51 15.25 22.07
C LYS A 3 -21.11 14.74 20.76
N ASN A 4 -20.56 15.12 19.61
CA ASN A 4 -20.91 14.63 18.28
C ASN A 4 -19.64 14.20 17.55
N ASN A 5 -19.47 12.90 17.33
CA ASN A 5 -18.41 12.40 16.47
C ASN A 5 -18.88 12.46 15.01
N PRO A 6 -18.37 13.42 14.19
CA PRO A 6 -18.83 13.61 12.81
C PRO A 6 -18.53 12.40 11.92
N PHE A 7 -17.51 11.61 12.24
CA PHE A 7 -17.16 10.41 11.49
C PHE A 7 -18.22 9.32 11.59
N LYS A 8 -18.87 9.17 12.75
CA LYS A 8 -19.96 8.18 12.95
C LYS A 8 -21.14 8.43 12.01
N THR A 9 -21.47 9.68 11.70
CA THR A 9 -22.56 10.05 10.77
C THR A 9 -22.32 9.47 9.37
N HIS A 10 -21.06 9.25 9.01
CA HIS A 10 -20.65 8.73 7.70
C HIS A 10 -20.09 7.31 7.77
N ASN A 11 -20.29 6.58 8.88
CA ASN A 11 -19.77 5.23 9.11
C ASN A 11 -18.24 5.11 8.96
N ILE A 12 -17.51 6.20 9.24
CA ILE A 12 -16.05 6.19 9.23
C ILE A 12 -15.58 5.81 10.62
N ASN A 13 -15.04 4.60 10.77
CA ASN A 13 -14.60 4.05 12.05
C ASN A 13 -13.10 4.24 12.30
N TYR A 14 -12.33 4.55 11.28
CA TYR A 14 -10.90 4.83 11.33
C TYR A 14 -10.48 5.69 10.15
N LEU A 15 -9.33 6.34 10.25
CA LEU A 15 -8.61 6.93 9.11
C LEU A 15 -7.40 6.05 8.79
N SER A 16 -6.97 6.04 7.54
CA SER A 16 -5.69 5.42 7.15
C SER A 16 -4.70 6.50 6.70
N PRO A 17 -3.38 6.24 6.75
CA PRO A 17 -2.40 7.16 6.19
C PRO A 17 -2.71 7.57 4.74
N SER A 18 -3.20 6.63 3.92
CA SER A 18 -3.62 6.91 2.55
C SER A 18 -4.88 7.80 2.48
N SER A 19 -5.85 7.61 3.38
CA SER A 19 -7.03 8.48 3.44
C SER A 19 -6.67 9.90 3.85
N ILE A 20 -5.79 10.05 4.83
CA ILE A 20 -5.28 11.36 5.28
C ILE A 20 -4.51 12.04 4.14
N ASN A 21 -3.64 11.32 3.44
CA ASN A 21 -2.92 11.84 2.29
C ASN A 21 -3.85 12.28 1.16
N THR A 22 -4.92 11.51 0.90
CA THR A 22 -5.95 11.93 -0.08
C THR A 22 -6.64 13.21 0.36
N TYR A 23 -7.02 13.34 1.63
CA TYR A 23 -7.65 14.57 2.13
C TYR A 23 -6.74 15.80 1.97
N ILE A 24 -5.45 15.67 2.29
CA ILE A 24 -4.49 16.76 2.17
C ILE A 24 -4.27 17.19 0.72
N SER A 25 -4.26 16.24 -0.22
CA SER A 25 -3.95 16.51 -1.63
C SER A 25 -5.17 16.84 -2.47
N ASP A 26 -6.34 16.26 -2.16
CA ASP A 26 -7.55 16.34 -2.98
C ASP A 26 -8.80 16.08 -2.13
N VAL A 27 -9.34 17.14 -1.53
CA VAL A 27 -10.55 17.06 -0.69
C VAL A 27 -11.77 16.54 -1.47
N PRO A 28 -12.08 17.00 -2.71
CA PRO A 28 -13.16 16.44 -3.50
C PRO A 28 -13.05 14.93 -3.72
N MET A 29 -11.86 14.47 -4.04
CA MET A 29 -11.59 13.01 -4.19
C MET A 29 -11.81 12.27 -2.88
N TRP A 30 -11.36 12.83 -1.75
CA TRP A 30 -11.58 12.23 -0.44
C TRP A 30 -13.07 12.11 -0.12
N VAL A 31 -13.85 13.17 -0.34
CA VAL A 31 -15.30 13.18 -0.14
C VAL A 31 -15.98 12.12 -1.01
N ALA A 32 -15.66 12.09 -2.30
CA ALA A 32 -16.21 11.09 -3.22
C ALA A 32 -15.93 9.65 -2.75
N ARG A 33 -14.69 9.37 -2.35
CA ARG A 33 -14.24 8.03 -2.00
C ARG A 33 -14.71 7.57 -0.63
N TYR A 34 -14.58 8.42 0.39
CA TYR A 34 -14.77 8.01 1.78
C TYR A 34 -16.15 8.37 2.36
N LEU A 35 -16.82 9.41 1.84
CA LEU A 35 -18.19 9.73 2.26
C LEU A 35 -19.25 9.12 1.34
N PHE A 36 -19.01 9.11 0.03
CA PHE A 36 -19.99 8.59 -0.94
C PHE A 36 -19.64 7.17 -1.45
N GLY A 37 -18.52 6.60 -1.06
CA GLY A 37 -18.12 5.24 -1.46
C GLY A 37 -17.82 5.11 -2.96
N ILE A 38 -17.59 6.21 -3.68
CA ILE A 38 -17.27 6.19 -5.11
C ILE A 38 -15.83 5.72 -5.29
N LYS A 39 -15.69 4.51 -5.80
CA LYS A 39 -14.38 3.92 -6.11
C LYS A 39 -14.06 4.16 -7.59
N SER A 40 -12.96 4.83 -7.87
CA SER A 40 -12.37 4.79 -9.22
C SER A 40 -11.78 3.39 -9.46
N GLY A 41 -11.92 2.86 -10.68
CA GLY A 41 -11.26 1.61 -11.05
C GLY A 41 -9.74 1.68 -10.83
N SER A 42 -9.15 0.56 -10.45
CA SER A 42 -7.68 0.45 -10.34
C SER A 42 -7.08 0.46 -11.74
N GLY A 43 -6.16 1.38 -12.01
CA GLY A 43 -5.36 1.33 -13.24
C GLY A 43 -4.24 0.29 -13.14
N ALA A 44 -3.60 -0.03 -14.28
CA ALA A 44 -2.55 -1.05 -14.37
C ALA A 44 -1.41 -0.85 -13.36
N GLY A 45 -1.00 0.39 -13.06
CA GLY A 45 0.02 0.68 -12.06
C GLY A 45 -0.38 0.30 -10.64
N ALA A 46 -1.66 0.51 -10.26
CA ALA A 46 -2.16 0.09 -8.96
C ALA A 46 -2.24 -1.44 -8.86
N ILE A 47 -2.72 -2.10 -9.93
CA ILE A 47 -2.77 -3.56 -10.03
C ILE A 47 -1.36 -4.15 -9.90
N ARG A 48 -0.36 -3.56 -10.58
CA ARG A 48 1.04 -3.97 -10.42
C ARG A 48 1.46 -3.96 -8.95
N GLY A 49 1.21 -2.87 -8.22
CA GLY A 49 1.54 -2.77 -6.78
C GLY A 49 0.93 -3.90 -5.96
N ILE A 50 -0.37 -4.12 -6.12
CA ILE A 50 -1.12 -5.19 -5.41
C ILE A 50 -0.51 -6.58 -5.69
N VAL A 51 -0.20 -6.86 -6.95
CA VAL A 51 0.35 -8.17 -7.35
C VAL A 51 1.78 -8.35 -6.82
N GLN A 52 2.59 -7.30 -6.83
CA GLN A 52 3.94 -7.34 -6.26
C GLN A 52 3.92 -7.62 -4.76
N GLU A 53 3.05 -6.97 -4.00
CA GLU A 53 2.86 -7.24 -2.57
C GLU A 53 2.43 -8.69 -2.33
N ALA A 54 1.43 -9.19 -3.08
CA ALA A 54 0.92 -10.54 -2.93
C ALA A 54 1.98 -11.63 -3.19
N VAL A 55 2.84 -11.41 -4.19
CA VAL A 55 3.91 -12.39 -4.52
C VAL A 55 5.09 -12.30 -3.55
N LEU A 56 5.36 -11.12 -2.97
CA LEU A 56 6.31 -11.00 -1.86
C LEU A 56 5.82 -11.73 -0.60
N ALA A 57 4.52 -11.63 -0.30
CA ALA A 57 3.92 -12.39 0.79
C ALA A 57 4.12 -13.90 0.60
N GLU A 58 3.88 -14.37 -0.62
CA GLU A 58 4.08 -15.78 -0.94
C GLU A 58 5.55 -16.20 -0.83
N LYS A 59 6.48 -15.37 -1.31
CA LYS A 59 7.92 -15.60 -1.11
C LYS A 59 8.27 -15.68 0.37
N TYR A 60 7.74 -14.78 1.20
CA TYR A 60 7.93 -14.82 2.64
C TYR A 60 7.44 -16.12 3.28
N GLN A 61 6.25 -16.58 2.89
CA GLN A 61 5.65 -17.79 3.44
C GLN A 61 6.31 -19.09 2.96
N THR A 62 6.75 -19.13 1.69
CA THR A 62 7.22 -20.35 1.04
C THR A 62 8.74 -20.40 0.83
N GLY A 63 9.43 -19.28 1.00
CA GLY A 63 10.84 -19.11 0.66
C GLY A 63 11.11 -19.07 -0.85
N LYS A 64 10.09 -19.10 -1.71
CA LYS A 64 10.24 -19.18 -3.17
C LYS A 64 9.58 -18.00 -3.87
N PHE A 65 10.31 -17.42 -4.81
CA PHE A 65 9.76 -16.41 -5.71
C PHE A 65 9.33 -17.07 -7.03
N ASN A 66 8.11 -16.79 -7.48
CA ASN A 66 7.57 -17.32 -8.73
C ASN A 66 7.18 -16.18 -9.69
N PHE A 67 8.05 -15.91 -10.66
CA PHE A 67 7.82 -14.86 -11.64
C PHE A 67 6.59 -15.13 -12.53
N ASN A 68 6.37 -16.38 -12.94
CA ASN A 68 5.22 -16.72 -13.77
C ASN A 68 3.89 -16.44 -13.06
N LEU A 69 3.85 -16.68 -11.75
CA LEU A 69 2.70 -16.35 -10.92
C LEU A 69 2.47 -14.84 -10.83
N LEU A 70 3.52 -14.06 -10.72
CA LEU A 70 3.47 -12.60 -10.71
C LEU A 70 2.84 -12.05 -12.00
N GLU A 71 3.34 -12.49 -13.15
CA GLU A 71 2.82 -12.08 -14.46
C GLU A 71 1.36 -12.53 -14.66
N MET A 72 1.06 -13.78 -14.36
CA MET A 72 -0.28 -14.32 -14.49
C MET A 72 -1.30 -13.57 -13.61
N LYS A 73 -0.99 -13.32 -12.35
CA LYS A 73 -1.86 -12.54 -11.45
C LYS A 73 -2.10 -11.13 -12.00
N PHE A 74 -1.07 -10.47 -12.52
CA PHE A 74 -1.20 -9.14 -13.10
C PHE A 74 -2.14 -9.12 -14.30
N LEU A 75 -1.96 -10.01 -15.26
CA LEU A 75 -2.80 -10.09 -16.45
C LEU A 75 -4.25 -10.42 -16.11
N ASN A 76 -4.47 -11.37 -15.21
CA ASN A 76 -5.82 -11.73 -14.75
C ASN A 76 -6.53 -10.53 -14.10
N MET A 77 -5.87 -9.81 -13.20
CA MET A 77 -6.45 -8.64 -12.54
C MET A 77 -6.72 -7.49 -13.53
N CYS A 78 -5.85 -7.29 -14.53
CA CYS A 78 -6.12 -6.32 -15.60
C CYS A 78 -7.36 -6.71 -16.40
N THR A 79 -7.51 -8.00 -16.74
CA THR A 79 -8.69 -8.52 -17.45
C THR A 79 -9.98 -8.35 -16.64
N GLU A 80 -9.96 -8.68 -15.35
CA GLU A 80 -11.11 -8.50 -14.44
C GLU A 80 -11.50 -7.02 -14.31
N ALA A 81 -10.50 -6.12 -14.30
CA ALA A 81 -10.70 -4.67 -14.29
C ALA A 81 -11.10 -4.11 -15.66
N LYS A 82 -11.26 -4.95 -16.69
CA LYS A 82 -11.59 -4.59 -18.08
C LYS A 82 -10.58 -3.60 -18.69
N ILE A 83 -9.31 -3.74 -18.33
CA ILE A 83 -8.22 -2.96 -18.91
C ILE A 83 -7.74 -3.68 -20.15
N ASP A 84 -7.58 -2.93 -21.24
CA ASP A 84 -7.04 -3.45 -22.50
C ASP A 84 -5.57 -3.86 -22.28
N LEU A 85 -5.29 -5.14 -22.49
CA LEU A 85 -3.94 -5.70 -22.29
C LEU A 85 -2.93 -5.19 -23.32
N GLU A 86 -3.39 -4.72 -24.47
CA GLU A 86 -2.53 -4.13 -25.52
C GLU A 86 -2.25 -2.64 -25.26
N ASP A 87 -2.89 -2.02 -24.25
CA ASP A 87 -2.58 -0.62 -23.89
C ASP A 87 -1.08 -0.50 -23.53
N ILE A 88 -0.44 0.50 -24.11
CA ILE A 88 0.99 0.81 -23.89
C ILE A 88 1.33 0.99 -22.39
N LYS A 89 0.38 1.43 -21.59
CA LYS A 89 0.55 1.56 -20.12
C LYS A 89 0.65 0.18 -19.50
N VAL A 90 -0.18 -0.78 -19.90
CA VAL A 90 -0.13 -2.17 -19.39
C VAL A 90 1.20 -2.82 -19.77
N GLN A 91 1.65 -2.64 -21.01
CA GLN A 91 2.93 -3.17 -21.48
C GLN A 91 4.12 -2.59 -20.68
N LYS A 92 4.08 -1.28 -20.34
CA LYS A 92 5.09 -0.65 -19.49
C LYS A 92 5.10 -1.23 -18.06
N GLU A 93 3.92 -1.45 -17.49
CA GLU A 93 3.81 -2.03 -16.15
C GLU A 93 4.26 -3.49 -16.14
N LYS A 94 3.96 -4.27 -17.18
CA LYS A 94 4.47 -5.63 -17.36
C LYS A 94 6.01 -5.67 -17.38
N LYS A 95 6.64 -4.80 -18.15
CA LYS A 95 8.11 -4.66 -18.15
C LYS A 95 8.69 -4.28 -16.80
N SER A 96 7.95 -3.47 -16.02
CA SER A 96 8.32 -3.13 -14.64
C SER A 96 8.27 -4.34 -13.70
N LEU A 97 7.36 -5.29 -13.93
CA LEU A 97 7.30 -6.56 -13.18
C LEU A 97 8.53 -7.43 -13.43
N GLU A 98 9.02 -7.49 -14.65
CA GLU A 98 10.25 -8.25 -14.98
C GLU A 98 11.46 -7.71 -14.20
N ASN A 99 11.59 -6.38 -14.12
CA ASN A 99 12.66 -5.75 -13.36
C ASN A 99 12.51 -6.00 -11.85
N PHE A 100 11.29 -5.93 -11.34
CA PHE A 100 10.98 -6.23 -9.95
C PHE A 100 11.38 -7.67 -9.59
N GLY A 101 11.02 -8.65 -10.43
CA GLY A 101 11.38 -10.06 -10.22
C GLY A 101 12.88 -10.26 -10.05
N LYS A 102 13.68 -9.64 -10.94
CA LYS A 102 15.14 -9.71 -10.87
C LYS A 102 15.71 -9.14 -9.58
N VAL A 103 15.19 -8.00 -9.12
CA VAL A 103 15.66 -7.33 -7.89
C VAL A 103 15.29 -8.13 -6.65
N ILE A 104 14.06 -8.60 -6.57
CA ILE A 104 13.54 -9.30 -5.39
C ILE A 104 14.21 -10.65 -5.19
N ASP A 105 14.49 -11.38 -6.25
CA ASP A 105 15.12 -12.69 -6.13
C ASP A 105 16.55 -12.61 -5.58
N THR A 106 17.25 -11.52 -5.87
CA THR A 106 18.66 -11.35 -5.51
C THR A 106 18.91 -10.50 -4.28
N ASN A 107 18.04 -9.54 -3.97
CA ASN A 107 18.36 -8.48 -3.01
C ASN A 107 17.42 -8.38 -1.81
N PHE A 108 16.31 -9.13 -1.79
CA PHE A 108 15.36 -9.05 -0.68
C PHE A 108 15.65 -10.13 0.36
N ASP A 109 16.25 -9.74 1.49
CA ASP A 109 16.57 -10.62 2.61
C ASP A 109 15.47 -10.54 3.68
N TYR A 110 14.93 -11.69 4.06
CA TYR A 110 13.92 -11.85 5.12
C TYR A 110 14.51 -12.20 6.48
N LYS A 111 15.82 -12.21 6.60
CA LYS A 111 16.48 -12.44 7.88
C LYS A 111 15.97 -11.40 8.89
N ASP A 112 15.66 -11.85 10.09
CA ASP A 112 15.11 -11.03 11.18
C ASP A 112 13.73 -10.38 10.90
N LEU A 113 13.02 -10.83 9.87
CA LEU A 113 11.63 -10.43 9.65
C LEU A 113 10.76 -10.99 10.78
N GLN A 114 10.00 -10.11 11.42
CA GLN A 114 9.11 -10.42 12.55
C GLN A 114 7.68 -10.62 12.08
N ASP A 115 7.20 -9.75 11.19
CA ASP A 115 5.84 -9.80 10.69
C ASP A 115 5.72 -9.21 9.28
N TYR A 116 4.62 -9.56 8.61
CA TYR A 116 4.26 -9.16 7.27
C TYR A 116 2.79 -8.73 7.23
N GLN A 117 2.48 -7.59 6.56
CA GLN A 117 1.13 -6.99 6.51
C GLN A 117 0.53 -6.82 7.92
N GLU A 118 1.36 -6.41 8.86
CA GLU A 118 0.96 -6.24 10.24
C GLU A 118 0.01 -5.05 10.40
N LYS A 119 -1.18 -5.32 10.96
CA LYS A 119 -2.14 -4.26 11.27
C LYS A 119 -1.65 -3.45 12.47
N VAL A 120 -1.57 -2.15 12.29
CA VAL A 120 -1.28 -1.19 13.35
C VAL A 120 -2.42 -0.19 13.55
N GLU A 121 -2.63 0.19 14.79
CA GLU A 121 -3.67 1.15 15.18
C GLU A 121 -3.11 2.12 16.21
N VAL A 122 -3.28 3.42 15.96
CA VAL A 122 -2.84 4.49 16.86
C VAL A 122 -4.03 5.38 17.18
N GLN A 123 -4.32 5.53 18.47
CA GLN A 123 -5.32 6.46 18.96
C GLN A 123 -4.62 7.77 19.36
N LEU A 124 -4.93 8.85 18.67
CA LEU A 124 -4.50 10.19 19.05
C LEU A 124 -5.51 10.80 20.05
N GLU A 125 -4.99 11.56 21.03
CA GLU A 125 -5.78 12.11 22.14
C GLU A 125 -6.97 12.96 21.66
N ASP A 126 -6.74 13.81 20.65
CA ASP A 126 -7.75 14.73 20.12
C ASP A 126 -8.59 14.16 18.97
N MET A 127 -8.35 12.91 18.57
CA MET A 127 -9.07 12.29 17.46
C MET A 127 -10.18 11.37 17.95
N PRO A 128 -11.43 11.53 17.46
CA PRO A 128 -12.57 10.72 17.90
C PRO A 128 -12.58 9.29 17.32
N ILE A 129 -11.68 8.97 16.40
CA ILE A 129 -11.48 7.66 15.78
C ILE A 129 -9.98 7.40 15.61
N PRO A 130 -9.54 6.13 15.63
CA PRO A 130 -8.14 5.78 15.47
C PRO A 130 -7.64 6.00 14.03
N ILE A 131 -6.33 6.05 13.90
CA ILE A 131 -5.63 5.89 12.62
C ILE A 131 -5.21 4.43 12.54
N MET A 132 -5.51 3.77 11.43
CA MET A 132 -5.21 2.36 11.20
C MET A 132 -4.46 2.19 9.87
N GLY A 133 -3.46 1.33 9.87
CA GLY A 133 -2.67 0.99 8.68
C GLY A 133 -2.15 -0.43 8.72
N TYR A 134 -1.43 -0.79 7.66
CA TYR A 134 -0.73 -2.07 7.57
C TYR A 134 0.72 -1.80 7.23
N ILE A 135 1.63 -2.35 8.02
CA ILE A 135 3.07 -2.33 7.77
C ILE A 135 3.38 -3.47 6.81
N ASP A 136 4.02 -3.18 5.68
CA ASP A 136 4.34 -4.24 4.72
C ASP A 136 5.31 -5.27 5.30
N PHE A 137 6.40 -4.80 5.93
CA PHE A 137 7.39 -5.67 6.56
C PHE A 137 7.92 -5.04 7.85
N ARG A 138 7.81 -5.75 8.96
CA ARG A 138 8.43 -5.37 10.22
C ARG A 138 9.59 -6.33 10.55
N PHE A 139 10.78 -5.79 10.59
CA PHE A 139 11.99 -6.46 11.04
C PHE A 139 12.24 -6.16 12.51
N LYS A 140 13.24 -6.85 13.08
CA LYS A 140 13.62 -6.66 14.48
C LYS A 140 14.04 -5.21 14.79
N ASP A 141 14.66 -4.52 13.84
CA ASP A 141 15.31 -3.22 14.01
C ASP A 141 14.81 -2.14 13.03
N LYS A 142 13.84 -2.47 12.17
CA LYS A 142 13.32 -1.53 11.17
C LYS A 142 11.94 -1.88 10.65
N ILE A 143 11.25 -0.87 10.16
CA ILE A 143 10.00 -1.00 9.40
C ILE A 143 10.31 -0.68 7.94
N VAL A 144 9.81 -1.51 7.04
CA VAL A 144 9.95 -1.31 5.59
C VAL A 144 8.58 -1.26 4.95
N ASP A 145 8.32 -0.18 4.21
CA ASP A 145 7.12 0.01 3.39
C ASP A 145 7.51 -0.05 1.91
N LEU A 146 6.92 -0.98 1.19
CA LEU A 146 7.24 -1.23 -0.20
C LEU A 146 6.58 -0.20 -1.11
N LYS A 147 7.38 0.57 -1.82
CA LYS A 147 6.88 1.48 -2.85
C LYS A 147 7.46 1.13 -4.21
N THR A 148 6.61 0.61 -5.09
CA THR A 148 6.99 0.30 -6.46
C THR A 148 6.67 1.47 -7.36
N THR A 149 7.67 1.98 -8.07
CA THR A 149 7.55 3.15 -8.95
C THR A 149 8.30 2.93 -10.24
N THR A 150 7.81 3.53 -11.31
CA THR A 150 8.49 3.55 -12.62
C THR A 150 9.58 4.61 -12.70
N ARG A 151 9.67 5.49 -11.68
CA ARG A 151 10.68 6.54 -11.60
C ARG A 151 11.27 6.57 -10.19
N MET A 152 12.59 6.44 -10.10
CA MET A 152 13.30 6.60 -8.84
C MET A 152 13.12 8.02 -8.32
N LEU A 153 12.71 8.14 -7.08
CA LEU A 153 12.62 9.42 -6.38
C LEU A 153 13.94 9.71 -5.68
N SER A 154 14.41 10.95 -5.74
CA SER A 154 15.63 11.39 -5.02
C SER A 154 15.39 11.56 -3.53
N GLN A 155 14.15 11.81 -3.13
CA GLN A 155 13.72 11.99 -1.75
C GLN A 155 12.33 11.38 -1.55
N PRO A 156 12.01 10.85 -0.35
CA PRO A 156 10.65 10.45 -0.03
C PRO A 156 9.67 11.61 -0.15
N THR A 157 8.49 11.35 -0.68
CA THR A 157 7.41 12.33 -0.72
C THR A 157 6.86 12.63 0.68
N GLU A 158 6.22 13.78 0.87
CA GLU A 158 5.57 14.12 2.14
C GLU A 158 4.49 13.09 2.54
N ALA A 159 3.82 12.48 1.57
CA ALA A 159 2.87 11.39 1.81
C ALA A 159 3.55 10.14 2.38
N GLN A 160 4.72 9.78 1.86
CA GLN A 160 5.52 8.66 2.38
C GLN A 160 6.08 8.96 3.77
N LYS A 161 6.59 10.17 3.99
CA LYS A 161 7.07 10.60 5.31
C LYS A 161 5.97 10.53 6.37
N ARG A 162 4.76 11.01 6.07
CA ARG A 162 3.60 10.92 6.98
C ARG A 162 3.23 9.47 7.30
N GLN A 163 3.27 8.59 6.30
CA GLN A 163 2.99 7.17 6.50
C GLN A 163 4.03 6.52 7.42
N MET A 164 5.31 6.78 7.20
CA MET A 164 6.38 6.26 8.06
C MET A 164 6.33 6.85 9.47
N ALA A 165 6.03 8.13 9.61
CA ALA A 165 5.82 8.75 10.93
C ALA A 165 4.68 8.08 11.71
N PHE A 166 3.57 7.74 11.04
CA PHE A 166 2.49 6.97 11.65
C PHE A 166 2.96 5.59 12.13
N TYR A 167 3.72 4.86 11.33
CA TYR A 167 4.25 3.55 11.73
C TYR A 167 5.22 3.64 12.89
N SER A 168 6.08 4.67 12.92
CA SER A 168 6.99 4.92 14.04
C SER A 168 6.27 5.26 15.34
N MET A 169 5.05 5.82 15.28
CA MET A 169 4.24 6.03 16.49
C MET A 169 3.72 4.71 17.07
N ALA A 170 3.49 3.71 16.24
CA ALA A 170 3.08 2.38 16.69
C ALA A 170 4.28 1.58 17.24
N TYR A 171 5.48 1.84 16.76
CA TYR A 171 6.72 1.16 17.14
C TYR A 171 7.86 2.19 17.36
N PRO A 172 7.86 2.89 18.50
CA PRO A 172 8.80 3.98 18.74
C PRO A 172 10.27 3.55 18.82
N ASP A 173 10.52 2.26 19.05
CA ASP A 173 11.87 1.68 19.20
C ASP A 173 12.41 1.07 17.87
N ASN A 174 11.69 1.23 16.75
CA ASN A 174 12.06 0.71 15.41
C ASN A 174 12.39 1.83 14.42
#